data_1a21b442765ec23aaa623577b167e645
#
_entry.id   1a21b442765ec23aaa623577b167e645
#
_cell.length_a   1.000
_cell.length_b   1.000
_cell.length_c   1.000
_cell.angle_alpha   90.00
_cell.angle_beta   90.00
_cell.angle_gamma   90.00
#
_symmetry.space_group_name_H-M   'P 1'
#
loop_
_entity.id
_entity.type
_entity.pdbx_description
1 polymer ?
#
loop_
_entity_poly.entity_id
_entity_poly.type
_entity_poly.pdbx_seq_one_letter_code
_entity_poly.pdbx_strand_id
1 'polypeptide(L)'
;TQACEDIVPPCIDRRYADFAPHPSDSSLILAVEEEHAPKDVYNRLVCLSESRVHTLHQGHSFYAYPRISPCGSFVAWVTWDHPSMPFWSSQLWVASLLREPVPHISEPVLVAGGHETVAQQPVWIPGTNTLLFTMSSVEEAGVYQVDVQRGDALCHVATRLPVGPAHVSSLVEVQPPLWNLNVSSLVALDTRFIVCVETSHGMDHLVLLDRQACARTPVRSTYTQLSQLRLSESKLVCLAASACSSPALVAFDVPTILAQAETACQILRAPDAECVSEEFISLPEPLSFPTQLPDGTASTAHALFYAPKNPHFQAPNGTLPPCRIVAHSGPTSRATASLDMSIQYWTSRGWAVCAVNFGGSTGYGLEYMRRLNGHWGDADVRDCVAAAAYLGGTS
;
A
#
# COMPACT_ATOMS: atom_id res chain seq x y z
N THR A 1 26.92 -23.39 2.54
CA THR A 1 26.70 -22.02 2.03
C THR A 1 26.91 -22.07 0.54
N GLN A 2 25.85 -21.97 -0.27
CA GLN A 2 26.00 -21.75 -1.71
C GLN A 2 26.69 -20.40 -1.92
N ALA A 3 27.69 -20.36 -2.80
CA ALA A 3 28.33 -19.12 -3.19
C ALA A 3 27.27 -18.25 -3.90
N CYS A 4 27.15 -16.97 -3.53
CA CYS A 4 26.37 -16.01 -4.31
C CYS A 4 27.17 -15.63 -5.54
N GLU A 5 26.53 -15.68 -6.68
CA GLU A 5 27.11 -15.20 -7.96
C GLU A 5 26.45 -13.87 -8.33
N ASP A 6 27.22 -12.93 -8.83
CA ASP A 6 26.71 -11.67 -9.35
C ASP A 6 25.92 -11.90 -10.64
N ILE A 7 24.69 -11.41 -10.71
CA ILE A 7 23.86 -11.50 -11.91
C ILE A 7 24.44 -10.65 -13.05
N VAL A 8 24.98 -9.49 -12.69
CA VAL A 8 25.70 -8.57 -13.58
C VAL A 8 26.98 -8.10 -12.91
N PRO A 9 28.01 -7.68 -13.65
CA PRO A 9 29.24 -7.14 -13.07
C PRO A 9 28.92 -5.96 -12.12
N PRO A 10 29.55 -5.90 -10.95
CA PRO A 10 29.33 -4.82 -9.99
C PRO A 10 29.76 -3.47 -10.60
N CYS A 11 28.91 -2.46 -10.43
CA CYS A 11 29.15 -1.08 -10.85
C CYS A 11 28.80 -0.14 -9.72
N ILE A 12 29.70 0.75 -9.33
CA ILE A 12 29.50 1.66 -8.19
C ILE A 12 28.41 2.72 -8.46
N ASP A 13 28.22 3.07 -9.73
CA ASP A 13 27.30 4.11 -10.16
C ASP A 13 25.91 3.57 -10.51
N ARG A 14 25.69 2.25 -10.44
CA ARG A 14 24.41 1.62 -10.77
C ARG A 14 23.85 0.81 -9.61
N ARG A 15 22.55 0.92 -9.43
CA ARG A 15 21.78 0.19 -8.45
C ARG A 15 20.58 -0.46 -9.13
N TYR A 16 20.18 -1.63 -8.64
CA TYR A 16 19.07 -2.38 -9.19
C TYR A 16 18.06 -2.73 -8.11
N ALA A 17 16.78 -2.62 -8.42
CA ALA A 17 15.68 -2.90 -7.50
C ALA A 17 14.45 -3.45 -8.21
N ASP A 18 13.45 -3.89 -7.45
CA ASP A 18 12.14 -4.37 -7.92
C ASP A 18 12.27 -5.47 -9.00
N PHE A 19 12.99 -6.53 -8.68
CA PHE A 19 13.29 -7.63 -9.60
C PHE A 19 12.05 -8.44 -9.96
N ALA A 20 11.92 -8.78 -11.25
CA ALA A 20 10.88 -9.64 -11.79
C ALA A 20 11.51 -10.73 -12.69
N PRO A 21 11.74 -11.94 -12.16
CA PRO A 21 12.25 -13.03 -12.97
C PRO A 21 11.23 -13.49 -14.02
N HIS A 22 11.72 -13.89 -15.18
CA HIS A 22 10.88 -14.40 -16.23
C HIS A 22 10.32 -15.80 -15.87
N PRO A 23 9.01 -16.06 -16.05
CA PRO A 23 8.35 -17.25 -15.52
C PRO A 23 8.86 -18.59 -16.08
N SER A 24 9.47 -18.61 -17.25
CA SER A 24 9.98 -19.83 -17.89
C SER A 24 11.46 -19.75 -18.27
N ASP A 25 12.15 -18.66 -17.94
CA ASP A 25 13.55 -18.43 -18.29
C ASP A 25 14.28 -17.76 -17.12
N SER A 26 14.90 -18.57 -16.29
CA SER A 26 15.60 -18.07 -15.09
C SER A 26 16.81 -17.20 -15.36
N SER A 27 17.31 -17.16 -16.61
CA SER A 27 18.42 -16.30 -17.02
C SER A 27 17.99 -14.87 -17.33
N LEU A 28 16.67 -14.60 -17.41
CA LEU A 28 16.12 -13.30 -17.75
C LEU A 28 15.39 -12.71 -16.54
N ILE A 29 15.85 -11.56 -16.08
CA ILE A 29 15.28 -10.84 -14.92
C ILE A 29 15.06 -9.40 -15.31
N LEU A 30 13.84 -8.88 -15.17
CA LEU A 30 13.60 -7.45 -15.26
C LEU A 30 13.91 -6.76 -13.93
N ALA A 31 14.36 -5.52 -14.01
CA ALA A 31 14.63 -4.68 -12.86
C ALA A 31 14.43 -3.21 -13.19
N VAL A 32 14.32 -2.39 -12.15
CA VAL A 32 14.54 -0.95 -12.20
C VAL A 32 16.03 -0.70 -11.99
N GLU A 33 16.67 0.00 -12.92
CA GLU A 33 18.04 0.49 -12.80
C GLU A 33 18.01 1.97 -12.40
N GLU A 34 18.84 2.35 -11.45
CA GLU A 34 19.18 3.73 -11.11
C GLU A 34 20.67 3.96 -11.37
N GLU A 35 21.02 4.83 -12.33
CA GLU A 35 22.40 5.20 -12.66
C GLU A 35 22.71 6.60 -12.14
N HIS A 36 23.74 6.72 -11.32
CA HIS A 36 24.25 7.97 -10.77
C HIS A 36 25.34 8.55 -11.67
N ALA A 37 24.95 9.37 -12.64
CA ALA A 37 25.89 10.12 -13.45
C ALA A 37 26.40 11.37 -12.70
N PRO A 38 27.52 12.00 -13.12
CA PRO A 38 28.13 13.12 -12.40
C PRO A 38 27.23 14.34 -12.20
N LYS A 39 26.17 14.50 -13.00
CA LYS A 39 25.29 15.68 -12.94
C LYS A 39 23.80 15.32 -12.77
N ASP A 40 23.45 14.04 -12.88
CA ASP A 40 22.04 13.63 -12.89
C ASP A 40 21.90 12.16 -12.46
N VAL A 41 20.67 11.77 -12.15
CA VAL A 41 20.31 10.38 -11.87
C VAL A 41 19.32 9.92 -12.93
N TYR A 42 19.62 8.82 -13.60
CA TYR A 42 18.79 8.23 -14.63
C TYR A 42 18.17 6.93 -14.15
N ASN A 43 16.86 6.83 -14.27
CA ASN A 43 16.13 5.61 -14.00
C ASN A 43 15.66 4.95 -15.30
N ARG A 44 15.70 3.62 -15.34
CA ARG A 44 15.32 2.82 -16.53
C ARG A 44 14.65 1.52 -16.12
N LEU A 45 13.81 1.02 -17.02
CA LEU A 45 13.41 -0.36 -17.02
C LEU A 45 14.48 -1.16 -17.79
N VAL A 46 15.05 -2.15 -17.15
CA VAL A 46 16.14 -2.98 -17.76
C VAL A 46 15.82 -4.46 -17.69
N CYS A 47 16.44 -5.21 -18.57
CA CYS A 47 16.54 -6.66 -18.54
C CYS A 47 17.98 -7.08 -18.25
N LEU A 48 18.16 -7.87 -17.21
CA LEU A 48 19.41 -8.50 -16.83
C LEU A 48 19.42 -9.90 -17.45
N SER A 49 20.35 -10.17 -18.37
CA SER A 49 20.48 -11.45 -19.04
C SER A 49 21.93 -11.68 -19.47
N GLU A 50 22.44 -12.90 -19.30
CA GLU A 50 23.78 -13.29 -19.72
C GLU A 50 24.89 -12.36 -19.21
N SER A 51 24.81 -11.93 -17.95
CA SER A 51 25.72 -10.95 -17.32
C SER A 51 25.75 -9.58 -18.02
N ARG A 52 24.71 -9.23 -18.76
CA ARG A 52 24.54 -7.96 -19.47
C ARG A 52 23.28 -7.24 -19.01
N VAL A 53 23.29 -5.93 -19.19
CA VAL A 53 22.14 -5.04 -18.93
C VAL A 53 21.61 -4.56 -20.26
N HIS A 54 20.34 -4.85 -20.54
CA HIS A 54 19.63 -4.37 -21.73
C HIS A 54 18.58 -3.36 -21.32
N THR A 55 18.68 -2.12 -21.74
CA THR A 55 17.67 -1.10 -21.52
C THR A 55 16.43 -1.42 -22.34
N LEU A 56 15.31 -1.63 -21.65
CA LEU A 56 14.00 -1.87 -22.28
C LEU A 56 13.22 -0.57 -22.48
N HIS A 57 13.23 0.31 -21.48
CA HIS A 57 12.54 1.60 -21.54
C HIS A 57 13.26 2.65 -20.72
N GLN A 58 13.23 3.91 -21.21
CA GLN A 58 13.80 5.09 -20.55
C GLN A 58 13.00 6.34 -20.95
N GLY A 59 13.22 7.47 -20.29
CA GLY A 59 12.60 8.75 -20.63
C GLY A 59 11.66 9.29 -19.56
N HIS A 60 11.39 8.51 -18.50
CA HIS A 60 10.71 8.99 -17.29
C HIS A 60 11.69 9.17 -16.13
N SER A 61 11.32 10.02 -15.17
CA SER A 61 12.16 10.29 -14.00
C SER A 61 12.25 9.06 -13.08
N PHE A 62 11.20 8.25 -12.98
CA PHE A 62 11.12 7.10 -12.07
C PHE A 62 10.36 5.92 -12.65
N TYR A 63 10.74 4.72 -12.20
CA TYR A 63 10.18 3.43 -12.60
C TYR A 63 9.88 2.56 -11.38
N ALA A 64 8.83 1.75 -11.46
CA ALA A 64 8.49 0.75 -10.45
C ALA A 64 7.69 -0.41 -11.07
N TYR A 65 7.58 -1.49 -10.33
CA TYR A 65 6.70 -2.63 -10.62
C TYR A 65 6.89 -3.24 -12.02
N PRO A 66 8.11 -3.58 -12.46
CA PRO A 66 8.22 -4.46 -13.62
C PRO A 66 7.54 -5.79 -13.30
N ARG A 67 6.60 -6.22 -14.15
CA ARG A 67 5.86 -7.48 -13.96
C ARG A 67 5.71 -8.17 -15.31
N ILE A 68 6.26 -9.36 -15.42
CA ILE A 68 6.16 -10.18 -16.62
C ILE A 68 4.88 -11.01 -16.54
N SER A 69 4.14 -11.10 -17.65
CA SER A 69 2.94 -11.93 -17.75
C SER A 69 3.27 -13.42 -17.56
N PRO A 70 2.31 -14.26 -17.11
CA PRO A 70 2.53 -15.69 -16.93
C PRO A 70 2.99 -16.43 -18.19
N CYS A 71 2.60 -15.95 -19.37
CA CYS A 71 3.07 -16.50 -20.65
C CYS A 71 4.47 -16.01 -21.07
N GLY A 72 5.08 -15.08 -20.33
CA GLY A 72 6.38 -14.51 -20.63
C GLY A 72 6.42 -13.53 -21.81
N SER A 73 5.26 -13.18 -22.39
CA SER A 73 5.21 -12.41 -23.64
C SER A 73 4.90 -10.93 -23.47
N PHE A 74 4.51 -10.52 -22.28
CA PHE A 74 4.16 -9.13 -21.98
C PHE A 74 4.85 -8.67 -20.71
N VAL A 75 5.07 -7.37 -20.63
CA VAL A 75 5.58 -6.70 -19.42
C VAL A 75 4.68 -5.51 -19.10
N ALA A 76 4.38 -5.34 -17.81
CA ALA A 76 3.74 -4.16 -17.26
C ALA A 76 4.73 -3.46 -16.33
N TRP A 77 4.67 -2.12 -16.24
CA TRP A 77 5.46 -1.31 -15.31
C TRP A 77 4.76 0.02 -15.02
N VAL A 78 5.22 0.69 -13.98
CA VAL A 78 4.71 2.00 -13.56
C VAL A 78 5.81 3.06 -13.71
N THR A 79 5.42 4.27 -14.12
CA THR A 79 6.31 5.45 -14.17
C THR A 79 5.66 6.66 -13.53
N TRP A 80 6.48 7.60 -13.12
CA TRP A 80 6.07 8.97 -12.76
C TRP A 80 7.23 9.93 -13.00
N ASP A 81 6.91 11.22 -13.04
CA ASP A 81 7.86 12.27 -13.37
C ASP A 81 7.81 13.43 -12.37
N HIS A 82 8.94 14.09 -12.17
CA HIS A 82 9.00 15.35 -11.45
C HIS A 82 8.02 16.39 -12.04
N PRO A 83 7.40 17.25 -11.19
CA PRO A 83 7.55 17.34 -9.73
C PRO A 83 6.61 16.42 -8.93
N SER A 84 5.88 15.54 -9.60
CA SER A 84 4.89 14.67 -8.93
C SER A 84 5.54 13.56 -8.14
N MET A 85 4.91 13.21 -7.05
CA MET A 85 5.18 11.98 -6.31
C MET A 85 4.28 10.85 -6.86
N PRO A 86 4.69 9.57 -6.73
CA PRO A 86 3.96 8.45 -7.33
C PRO A 86 2.55 8.27 -6.78
N PHE A 87 2.24 8.80 -5.61
CA PHE A 87 0.92 8.78 -4.98
C PHE A 87 0.05 10.01 -5.34
N TRP A 88 0.58 10.93 -6.19
CA TRP A 88 -0.18 12.05 -6.77
C TRP A 88 -0.48 11.84 -8.25
N SER A 89 0.46 11.24 -8.98
CA SER A 89 0.37 10.98 -10.41
C SER A 89 1.31 9.83 -10.75
N SER A 90 0.79 8.77 -11.34
CA SER A 90 1.58 7.69 -11.89
C SER A 90 0.88 7.05 -13.08
N GLN A 91 1.66 6.44 -13.96
CA GLN A 91 1.21 5.87 -15.23
C GLN A 91 1.55 4.40 -15.29
N LEU A 92 0.58 3.58 -15.67
CA LEU A 92 0.75 2.16 -15.89
C LEU A 92 0.87 1.88 -17.38
N TRP A 93 1.94 1.21 -17.76
CA TRP A 93 2.29 0.86 -19.12
C TRP A 93 2.30 -0.65 -19.33
N VAL A 94 2.05 -1.07 -20.56
CA VAL A 94 2.20 -2.45 -21.01
C VAL A 94 2.88 -2.47 -22.38
N ALA A 95 3.74 -3.48 -22.60
CA ALA A 95 4.35 -3.76 -23.90
C ALA A 95 4.50 -5.27 -24.12
N SER A 96 4.67 -5.69 -25.39
CA SER A 96 5.14 -7.04 -25.69
C SER A 96 6.62 -7.16 -25.35
N LEU A 97 6.99 -8.25 -24.67
CA LEU A 97 8.39 -8.60 -24.38
C LEU A 97 8.91 -9.53 -25.44
N LEU A 98 9.92 -9.09 -26.17
CA LEU A 98 10.57 -9.80 -27.26
C LEU A 98 11.99 -10.16 -26.85
N ARG A 99 12.45 -11.37 -27.17
CA ARG A 99 13.74 -11.88 -26.68
C ARG A 99 14.82 -11.94 -27.76
N GLU A 100 14.41 -11.96 -29.02
CA GLU A 100 15.34 -12.08 -30.17
C GLU A 100 15.42 -10.75 -30.94
N PRO A 101 16.59 -10.34 -31.44
CA PRO A 101 17.93 -10.97 -31.23
C PRO A 101 18.54 -10.65 -29.84
N VAL A 102 17.98 -9.68 -29.09
CA VAL A 102 18.30 -9.33 -27.73
C VAL A 102 17.00 -8.93 -27.04
N PRO A 103 16.91 -9.00 -25.68
CA PRO A 103 15.72 -8.58 -24.97
C PRO A 103 15.36 -7.11 -25.28
N HIS A 104 14.13 -6.90 -25.76
CA HIS A 104 13.55 -5.57 -26.04
C HIS A 104 12.03 -5.60 -25.90
N ILE A 105 11.38 -4.45 -25.96
CA ILE A 105 9.92 -4.33 -25.90
C ILE A 105 9.38 -3.69 -27.18
N SER A 106 8.11 -3.99 -27.51
CA SER A 106 7.36 -3.26 -28.53
C SER A 106 7.10 -1.82 -28.07
N GLU A 107 6.48 -1.00 -28.95
CA GLU A 107 5.99 0.32 -28.56
C GLU A 107 5.08 0.19 -27.33
N PRO A 108 5.37 0.93 -26.22
CA PRO A 108 4.57 0.89 -25.00
C PRO A 108 3.18 1.48 -25.19
N VAL A 109 2.19 0.87 -24.53
CA VAL A 109 0.82 1.38 -24.49
C VAL A 109 0.50 1.83 -23.05
N LEU A 110 0.04 3.07 -22.91
CA LEU A 110 -0.48 3.60 -21.65
C LEU A 110 -1.84 2.94 -21.36
N VAL A 111 -1.91 2.22 -20.23
CA VAL A 111 -3.12 1.51 -19.79
C VAL A 111 -4.01 2.40 -18.94
N ALA A 112 -3.40 3.09 -17.97
CA ALA A 112 -4.11 3.90 -16.98
C ALA A 112 -3.17 4.89 -16.31
N GLY A 113 -3.76 5.85 -15.58
CA GLY A 113 -3.01 6.84 -14.82
C GLY A 113 -2.74 8.10 -15.63
N GLY A 114 -1.98 9.01 -15.03
CA GLY A 114 -1.63 10.32 -15.61
C GLY A 114 -1.88 11.46 -14.64
N HIS A 115 -2.17 12.64 -15.15
CA HIS A 115 -2.36 13.83 -14.33
C HIS A 115 -3.47 13.60 -13.28
N GLU A 116 -3.12 13.76 -12.00
CA GLU A 116 -4.02 13.60 -10.85
C GLU A 116 -4.68 12.21 -10.70
N THR A 117 -4.16 11.22 -11.43
CA THR A 117 -4.62 9.83 -11.34
C THR A 117 -3.44 8.93 -11.04
N VAL A 118 -3.61 8.05 -10.08
CA VAL A 118 -2.59 7.13 -9.61
C VAL A 118 -2.95 5.73 -10.06
N ALA A 119 -2.13 5.11 -10.92
CA ALA A 119 -2.27 3.71 -11.32
C ALA A 119 -1.03 2.92 -10.89
N GLN A 120 -1.21 1.89 -10.06
CA GLN A 120 -0.12 1.17 -9.40
C GLN A 120 -0.42 -0.33 -9.23
N GLN A 121 0.58 -1.06 -8.74
CA GLN A 121 0.50 -2.46 -8.36
C GLN A 121 -0.05 -3.38 -9.46
N PRO A 122 0.56 -3.40 -10.65
CA PRO A 122 0.20 -4.36 -11.68
C PRO A 122 0.41 -5.80 -11.19
N VAL A 123 -0.62 -6.64 -11.34
CA VAL A 123 -0.62 -8.05 -10.97
C VAL A 123 -1.26 -8.86 -12.09
N TRP A 124 -0.52 -9.77 -12.69
CA TRP A 124 -1.06 -10.68 -13.68
C TRP A 124 -1.90 -11.79 -13.03
N ILE A 125 -3.05 -12.08 -13.60
CA ILE A 125 -3.86 -13.23 -13.17
C ILE A 125 -3.18 -14.53 -13.68
N PRO A 126 -2.91 -15.50 -12.79
CA PRO A 126 -2.27 -16.76 -13.16
C PRO A 126 -2.95 -17.45 -14.35
N GLY A 127 -2.16 -17.91 -15.32
CA GLY A 127 -2.65 -18.63 -16.50
C GLY A 127 -3.41 -17.80 -17.53
N THR A 128 -3.45 -16.48 -17.39
CA THR A 128 -4.14 -15.54 -18.30
C THR A 128 -3.23 -14.40 -18.74
N ASN A 129 -3.73 -13.59 -19.67
CA ASN A 129 -3.14 -12.29 -20.01
C ASN A 129 -3.97 -11.11 -19.45
N THR A 130 -4.74 -11.34 -18.43
CA THR A 130 -5.47 -10.29 -17.72
C THR A 130 -4.57 -9.65 -16.66
N LEU A 131 -4.39 -8.36 -16.75
CA LEU A 131 -3.64 -7.55 -15.80
C LEU A 131 -4.61 -6.86 -14.83
N LEU A 132 -4.42 -7.08 -13.54
CA LEU A 132 -5.05 -6.33 -12.46
C LEU A 132 -4.14 -5.18 -12.06
N PHE A 133 -4.74 -4.10 -11.58
CA PHE A 133 -4.01 -2.97 -10.97
C PHE A 133 -4.93 -2.17 -10.05
N THR A 134 -4.34 -1.36 -9.18
CA THR A 134 -5.08 -0.39 -8.38
C THR A 134 -5.07 0.96 -9.09
N MET A 135 -6.20 1.67 -9.06
CA MET A 135 -6.29 3.04 -9.55
C MET A 135 -7.05 3.90 -8.56
N SER A 136 -6.59 5.14 -8.39
CA SER A 136 -7.25 6.15 -7.57
C SER A 136 -7.22 7.51 -8.24
N SER A 137 -8.36 8.19 -8.21
CA SER A 137 -8.54 9.60 -8.53
C SER A 137 -9.36 10.25 -7.41
N VAL A 138 -9.69 11.53 -7.53
CA VAL A 138 -10.61 12.20 -6.59
C VAL A 138 -12.02 11.59 -6.64
N GLU A 139 -12.43 11.16 -7.84
CA GLU A 139 -13.78 10.67 -8.08
C GLU A 139 -13.95 9.20 -7.69
N GLU A 140 -12.91 8.39 -7.88
CA GLU A 140 -13.00 6.95 -7.66
C GLU A 140 -11.67 6.31 -7.28
N ALA A 141 -11.77 5.24 -6.50
CA ALA A 141 -10.67 4.35 -6.19
C ALA A 141 -11.13 2.89 -6.29
N GLY A 142 -10.23 1.98 -6.67
CA GLY A 142 -10.58 0.57 -6.75
C GLY A 142 -9.53 -0.30 -7.42
N VAL A 143 -9.90 -1.56 -7.58
CA VAL A 143 -9.14 -2.54 -8.38
C VAL A 143 -9.72 -2.57 -9.79
N TYR A 144 -8.84 -2.51 -10.77
CA TYR A 144 -9.15 -2.50 -12.19
C TYR A 144 -8.54 -3.71 -12.89
N GLN A 145 -9.05 -4.03 -14.06
CA GLN A 145 -8.52 -5.07 -14.93
C GLN A 145 -8.47 -4.63 -16.37
N VAL A 146 -7.53 -5.19 -17.11
CA VAL A 146 -7.40 -5.04 -18.56
C VAL A 146 -6.91 -6.34 -19.17
N ASP A 147 -7.49 -6.75 -20.30
CA ASP A 147 -7.01 -7.87 -21.07
C ASP A 147 -5.96 -7.41 -22.09
N VAL A 148 -4.82 -8.09 -22.11
CA VAL A 148 -3.68 -7.79 -22.97
C VAL A 148 -3.57 -8.84 -24.06
N GLN A 149 -3.51 -8.40 -25.32
CA GLN A 149 -3.47 -9.28 -26.50
C GLN A 149 -2.33 -8.89 -27.44
N ARG A 150 -1.87 -9.83 -28.24
CA ARG A 150 -0.94 -9.52 -29.34
C ARG A 150 -1.71 -8.92 -30.52
N GLY A 151 -1.17 -7.87 -31.12
CA GLY A 151 -1.72 -7.26 -32.34
C GLY A 151 -1.75 -5.74 -32.27
N ASP A 152 -2.48 -5.11 -33.17
CA ASP A 152 -2.53 -3.65 -33.34
C ASP A 152 -3.17 -2.93 -32.14
N ALA A 153 -4.03 -3.63 -31.38
CA ALA A 153 -4.59 -3.16 -30.11
C ALA A 153 -4.04 -4.05 -28.96
N LEU A 154 -2.90 -3.65 -28.41
CA LEU A 154 -2.24 -4.40 -27.33
C LEU A 154 -3.10 -4.53 -26.07
N CYS A 155 -3.90 -3.51 -25.74
CA CYS A 155 -4.77 -3.49 -24.58
C CYS A 155 -6.20 -3.07 -24.95
N HIS A 156 -7.18 -3.68 -24.28
CA HIS A 156 -8.54 -3.19 -24.26
C HIS A 156 -8.69 -2.05 -23.23
N VAL A 157 -9.88 -1.42 -23.20
CA VAL A 157 -10.18 -0.42 -22.19
C VAL A 157 -10.16 -1.06 -20.81
N ALA A 158 -9.45 -0.44 -19.87
CA ALA A 158 -9.43 -0.88 -18.48
C ALA A 158 -10.82 -0.75 -17.86
N THR A 159 -11.24 -1.77 -17.13
CA THR A 159 -12.55 -1.80 -16.47
C THR A 159 -12.38 -1.96 -14.96
N ARG A 160 -13.12 -1.17 -14.18
CA ARG A 160 -13.19 -1.35 -12.74
C ARG A 160 -13.88 -2.67 -12.42
N LEU A 161 -13.32 -3.40 -11.44
CA LEU A 161 -14.01 -4.58 -10.93
C LEU A 161 -15.28 -4.12 -10.18
N PRO A 162 -16.46 -4.59 -10.56
CA PRO A 162 -17.72 -4.19 -9.96
C PRO A 162 -17.94 -4.94 -8.64
N VAL A 163 -17.05 -4.74 -7.67
CA VAL A 163 -17.08 -5.42 -6.37
C VAL A 163 -17.50 -4.44 -5.29
N GLY A 164 -18.68 -4.68 -4.73
CA GLY A 164 -19.27 -3.88 -3.65
C GLY A 164 -20.31 -2.86 -4.11
N PRO A 165 -20.94 -2.13 -3.18
CA PRO A 165 -21.89 -1.08 -3.50
C PRO A 165 -21.23 -0.02 -4.38
N ALA A 166 -21.99 0.56 -5.30
CA ALA A 166 -21.54 1.54 -6.31
C ALA A 166 -20.86 2.79 -5.70
N HIS A 167 -21.00 2.98 -4.41
CA HIS A 167 -20.29 3.96 -3.60
C HIS A 167 -19.44 3.23 -2.56
N VAL A 168 -18.25 2.76 -2.95
CA VAL A 168 -17.17 2.63 -1.95
C VAL A 168 -17.02 4.04 -1.37
N SER A 169 -17.26 4.19 -0.08
CA SER A 169 -17.08 5.45 0.64
C SER A 169 -15.77 6.10 0.17
N SER A 170 -15.79 7.40 -0.10
CA SER A 170 -14.57 8.17 -0.43
C SER A 170 -13.45 8.02 0.62
N LEU A 171 -13.75 7.37 1.73
CA LEU A 171 -12.86 7.11 2.86
C LEU A 171 -12.16 5.74 2.79
N VAL A 172 -12.33 4.94 1.73
CA VAL A 172 -11.65 3.64 1.58
C VAL A 172 -10.53 3.75 0.56
N GLU A 173 -9.33 3.36 0.97
CA GLU A 173 -8.17 3.25 0.08
C GLU A 173 -7.85 1.78 -0.20
N VAL A 174 -7.47 1.48 -1.44
CA VAL A 174 -7.05 0.13 -1.88
C VAL A 174 -5.55 0.06 -2.18
N GLN A 175 -4.84 1.17 -2.05
CA GLN A 175 -3.41 1.24 -2.33
C GLN A 175 -2.69 2.12 -1.31
N PRO A 176 -1.63 1.61 -0.67
CA PRO A 176 -0.74 2.44 0.13
C PRO A 176 0.10 3.36 -0.78
N PRO A 177 0.58 4.51 -0.27
CA PRO A 177 1.48 5.36 -1.01
C PRO A 177 2.80 4.63 -1.33
N LEU A 178 3.28 4.79 -2.56
CA LEU A 178 4.51 4.18 -3.03
C LEU A 178 5.75 4.95 -2.53
N TRP A 179 6.08 4.77 -1.26
CA TRP A 179 7.32 5.28 -0.67
C TRP A 179 8.51 4.35 -0.90
N ASN A 180 8.24 3.06 -1.07
CA ASN A 180 9.23 2.03 -1.31
C ASN A 180 8.82 1.20 -2.51
N LEU A 181 9.80 0.72 -3.29
CA LEU A 181 9.54 -0.17 -4.40
C LEU A 181 8.99 -1.53 -3.91
N ASN A 182 8.28 -2.22 -4.78
CA ASN A 182 7.74 -3.56 -4.57
C ASN A 182 6.73 -3.68 -3.40
N VAL A 183 6.02 -2.59 -3.06
CA VAL A 183 4.88 -2.66 -2.12
C VAL A 183 3.78 -3.53 -2.74
N SER A 184 3.10 -4.35 -1.95
CA SER A 184 2.01 -5.20 -2.43
C SER A 184 0.87 -5.24 -1.43
N SER A 185 -0.30 -4.78 -1.87
CA SER A 185 -1.58 -4.89 -1.17
C SER A 185 -2.64 -5.63 -2.01
N LEU A 186 -2.25 -6.20 -3.16
CA LEU A 186 -3.12 -6.88 -4.12
C LEU A 186 -2.48 -8.19 -4.59
N VAL A 187 -3.23 -9.29 -4.57
CA VAL A 187 -2.79 -10.62 -5.04
C VAL A 187 -3.94 -11.33 -5.73
N ALA A 188 -3.72 -11.88 -6.92
CA ALA A 188 -4.64 -12.82 -7.55
C ALA A 188 -4.40 -14.23 -6.98
N LEU A 189 -5.40 -14.83 -6.36
CA LEU A 189 -5.33 -16.21 -5.89
C LEU A 189 -5.48 -17.20 -7.04
N ASP A 190 -6.41 -16.92 -7.94
CA ASP A 190 -6.67 -17.67 -9.17
C ASP A 190 -7.36 -16.76 -10.21
N THR A 191 -8.01 -17.35 -11.23
CA THR A 191 -8.73 -16.61 -12.27
C THR A 191 -10.02 -15.94 -11.78
N ARG A 192 -10.55 -16.33 -10.62
CA ARG A 192 -11.80 -15.84 -10.05
C ARG A 192 -11.58 -14.96 -8.84
N PHE A 193 -10.71 -15.39 -7.93
CA PHE A 193 -10.56 -14.79 -6.62
C PHE A 193 -9.31 -13.92 -6.50
N ILE A 194 -9.48 -12.75 -5.91
CA ILE A 194 -8.43 -11.77 -5.63
C ILE A 194 -8.50 -11.43 -4.14
N VAL A 195 -7.37 -11.25 -3.51
CA VAL A 195 -7.29 -10.68 -2.16
C VAL A 195 -6.60 -9.31 -2.24
N CYS A 196 -7.18 -8.33 -1.56
CA CYS A 196 -6.55 -7.02 -1.40
C CYS A 196 -6.63 -6.53 0.06
N VAL A 197 -5.80 -5.55 0.36
CA VAL A 197 -5.90 -4.76 1.58
C VAL A 197 -6.71 -3.51 1.27
N GLU A 198 -7.75 -3.27 2.04
CA GLU A 198 -8.47 -2.01 2.08
C GLU A 198 -8.17 -1.30 3.39
N THR A 199 -7.89 0.00 3.32
CA THR A 199 -7.69 0.83 4.50
C THR A 199 -8.89 1.72 4.69
N SER A 200 -9.47 1.71 5.89
CA SER A 200 -10.55 2.62 6.29
C SER A 200 -10.40 2.99 7.77
N HIS A 201 -10.67 4.26 8.09
CA HIS A 201 -10.53 4.80 9.45
C HIS A 201 -9.15 4.52 10.09
N GLY A 202 -8.09 4.55 9.26
CA GLY A 202 -6.72 4.30 9.69
C GLY A 202 -6.36 2.83 9.95
N MET A 203 -7.26 1.89 9.69
CA MET A 203 -7.07 0.45 9.87
C MET A 203 -7.14 -0.31 8.56
N ASP A 204 -6.31 -1.33 8.44
CA ASP A 204 -6.27 -2.22 7.28
C ASP A 204 -7.19 -3.42 7.46
N HIS A 205 -7.85 -3.79 6.39
CA HIS A 205 -8.75 -4.94 6.31
C HIS A 205 -8.37 -5.81 5.12
N LEU A 206 -8.28 -7.11 5.34
CA LEU A 206 -8.10 -8.06 4.25
C LEU A 206 -9.47 -8.34 3.62
N VAL A 207 -9.56 -8.27 2.30
CA VAL A 207 -10.81 -8.40 1.55
C VAL A 207 -10.64 -9.39 0.42
N LEU A 208 -11.59 -10.33 0.32
CA LEU A 208 -11.73 -11.25 -0.81
C LEU A 208 -12.69 -10.66 -1.83
N LEU A 209 -12.22 -10.55 -3.07
CA LEU A 209 -13.01 -10.12 -4.23
C LEU A 209 -13.30 -11.32 -5.13
N ASP A 210 -14.57 -11.60 -5.41
CA ASP A 210 -15.01 -12.60 -6.39
C ASP A 210 -15.37 -11.89 -7.70
N ARG A 211 -14.51 -12.04 -8.71
CA ARG A 211 -14.68 -11.39 -10.02
C ARG A 211 -15.93 -11.87 -10.78
N GLN A 212 -16.31 -13.15 -10.61
CA GLN A 212 -17.46 -13.73 -11.31
C GLN A 212 -18.79 -13.37 -10.66
N ALA A 213 -18.84 -13.44 -9.33
CA ALA A 213 -20.03 -13.07 -8.57
C ALA A 213 -20.17 -11.57 -8.34
N CYS A 214 -19.16 -10.77 -8.74
CA CYS A 214 -19.08 -9.33 -8.45
C CYS A 214 -19.27 -9.05 -6.95
N ALA A 215 -18.69 -9.90 -6.10
CA ALA A 215 -18.88 -9.87 -4.66
C ALA A 215 -17.59 -9.46 -3.92
N ARG A 216 -17.79 -8.73 -2.83
CA ARG A 216 -16.75 -8.32 -1.90
C ARG A 216 -17.06 -8.90 -0.53
N THR A 217 -16.11 -9.64 0.04
CA THR A 217 -16.27 -10.29 1.34
C THR A 217 -15.09 -9.94 2.25
N PRO A 218 -15.30 -9.33 3.42
CA PRO A 218 -14.25 -9.13 4.41
C PRO A 218 -13.70 -10.48 4.88
N VAL A 219 -12.37 -10.62 4.92
CA VAL A 219 -11.68 -11.74 5.55
C VAL A 219 -11.52 -11.44 7.03
N ARG A 220 -12.02 -12.33 7.89
CA ARG A 220 -11.93 -12.15 9.34
C ARG A 220 -10.46 -12.22 9.78
N SER A 221 -9.99 -11.17 10.42
CA SER A 221 -8.63 -11.04 10.93
C SER A 221 -8.61 -10.14 12.15
N THR A 222 -7.73 -10.41 13.10
CA THR A 222 -7.45 -9.54 14.25
C THR A 222 -6.37 -8.50 13.95
N TYR A 223 -5.74 -8.59 12.79
CA TYR A 223 -4.71 -7.65 12.37
C TYR A 223 -5.33 -6.34 11.86
N THR A 224 -4.72 -5.24 12.25
CA THR A 224 -5.14 -3.86 11.93
C THR A 224 -4.15 -3.14 11.03
N GLN A 225 -3.01 -3.76 10.76
CA GLN A 225 -2.02 -3.32 9.78
C GLN A 225 -1.55 -4.53 8.96
N LEU A 226 -1.63 -4.42 7.63
CA LEU A 226 -1.32 -5.49 6.69
C LEU A 226 -0.51 -4.95 5.51
N SER A 227 0.57 -5.61 5.16
CA SER A 227 1.41 -5.20 4.03
C SER A 227 2.15 -6.36 3.39
N GLN A 228 2.71 -6.13 2.20
CA GLN A 228 3.56 -7.09 1.49
C GLN A 228 2.88 -8.45 1.23
N LEU A 229 1.64 -8.42 0.72
CA LEU A 229 0.92 -9.62 0.36
C LEU A 229 1.66 -10.41 -0.72
N ARG A 230 1.84 -11.69 -0.50
CA ARG A 230 2.44 -12.63 -1.46
C ARG A 230 1.69 -13.96 -1.41
N LEU A 231 1.45 -14.54 -2.57
CA LEU A 231 0.93 -15.90 -2.68
C LEU A 231 2.12 -16.88 -2.78
N SER A 232 2.14 -17.89 -1.93
CA SER A 232 3.09 -18.99 -1.96
C SER A 232 2.32 -20.30 -1.86
N GLU A 233 2.21 -21.03 -2.95
CA GLU A 233 1.39 -22.24 -3.06
C GLU A 233 -0.08 -21.97 -2.62
N SER A 234 -0.53 -22.57 -1.53
CA SER A 234 -1.86 -22.37 -0.96
C SER A 234 -1.91 -21.43 0.25
N LYS A 235 -0.85 -20.65 0.45
CA LYS A 235 -0.71 -19.70 1.56
C LYS A 235 -0.65 -18.26 1.05
N LEU A 236 -1.45 -17.39 1.65
CA LEU A 236 -1.28 -15.95 1.56
C LEU A 236 -0.35 -15.51 2.68
N VAL A 237 0.85 -15.07 2.32
CA VAL A 237 1.89 -14.62 3.26
C VAL A 237 1.93 -13.10 3.27
N CYS A 238 2.04 -12.50 4.45
CA CYS A 238 2.16 -11.05 4.57
C CYS A 238 2.85 -10.63 5.88
N LEU A 239 3.19 -9.35 5.98
CA LEU A 239 3.51 -8.70 7.24
C LEU A 239 2.21 -8.19 7.86
N ALA A 240 1.96 -8.57 9.11
CA ALA A 240 0.76 -8.19 9.82
C ALA A 240 1.06 -7.78 11.26
N ALA A 241 0.38 -6.72 11.73
CA ALA A 241 0.43 -6.23 13.11
C ALA A 241 -0.97 -5.98 13.63
N SER A 242 -1.14 -6.04 14.95
CA SER A 242 -2.38 -5.70 15.62
C SER A 242 -2.15 -4.63 16.68
N ALA A 243 -3.22 -4.14 17.28
CA ALA A 243 -3.12 -3.20 18.40
C ALA A 243 -2.37 -3.77 19.62
N CYS A 244 -2.24 -5.12 19.70
CA CYS A 244 -1.56 -5.83 20.79
C CYS A 244 -0.26 -6.52 20.36
N SER A 245 0.12 -6.45 19.08
CA SER A 245 1.30 -7.15 18.58
C SER A 245 2.07 -6.33 17.57
N SER A 246 3.39 -6.38 17.65
CA SER A 246 4.30 -5.81 16.65
C SER A 246 4.22 -6.58 15.33
N PRO A 247 4.75 -6.01 14.21
CA PRO A 247 4.70 -6.66 12.91
C PRO A 247 5.37 -8.04 12.93
N ALA A 248 4.64 -9.05 12.45
CA ALA A 248 5.07 -10.43 12.28
C ALA A 248 4.91 -10.88 10.83
N LEU A 249 5.71 -11.85 10.40
CA LEU A 249 5.47 -12.56 9.15
C LEU A 249 4.44 -13.65 9.42
N VAL A 250 3.31 -13.58 8.72
CA VAL A 250 2.18 -14.48 8.93
C VAL A 250 1.74 -15.13 7.62
N ALA A 251 1.07 -16.28 7.75
CA ALA A 251 0.49 -16.99 6.63
C ALA A 251 -0.97 -17.37 6.92
N PHE A 252 -1.85 -17.03 5.99
CA PHE A 252 -3.25 -17.42 5.99
C PHE A 252 -3.46 -18.56 4.99
N ASP A 253 -4.28 -19.56 5.34
CA ASP A 253 -4.66 -20.62 4.42
C ASP A 253 -5.64 -20.10 3.36
N VAL A 254 -5.29 -20.19 2.09
CA VAL A 254 -6.18 -19.80 0.99
C VAL A 254 -7.50 -20.58 1.01
N PRO A 255 -7.53 -21.92 1.21
CA PRO A 255 -8.80 -22.64 1.33
C PRO A 255 -9.73 -22.11 2.44
N THR A 256 -9.20 -21.69 3.59
CA THR A 256 -10.02 -21.13 4.68
C THR A 256 -10.52 -19.72 4.34
N ILE A 257 -9.72 -18.91 3.64
CA ILE A 257 -10.16 -17.62 3.12
C ILE A 257 -11.35 -17.81 2.16
N LEU A 258 -11.23 -18.75 1.21
CA LEU A 258 -12.26 -19.04 0.21
C LEU A 258 -13.54 -19.61 0.83
N ALA A 259 -13.41 -20.41 1.88
CA ALA A 259 -14.54 -20.95 2.63
C ALA A 259 -15.22 -19.90 3.54
N GLN A 260 -14.67 -18.69 3.65
CA GLN A 260 -15.12 -17.64 4.58
C GLN A 260 -15.21 -18.14 6.04
N ALA A 261 -14.38 -19.13 6.35
CA ALA A 261 -14.28 -19.70 7.69
C ALA A 261 -13.47 -18.77 8.61
N GLU A 262 -13.46 -19.09 9.91
CA GLU A 262 -12.55 -18.42 10.82
C GLU A 262 -11.11 -18.71 10.37
N THR A 263 -10.41 -17.65 9.94
CA THR A 263 -9.14 -17.83 9.24
C THR A 263 -8.03 -18.02 10.27
N ALA A 264 -7.66 -19.27 10.53
CA ALA A 264 -6.47 -19.57 11.30
C ALA A 264 -5.25 -18.96 10.62
N CYS A 265 -4.51 -18.14 11.35
CA CYS A 265 -3.28 -17.53 10.92
C CYS A 265 -2.09 -18.25 11.56
N GLN A 266 -1.13 -18.67 10.75
CA GLN A 266 0.12 -19.22 11.21
C GLN A 266 1.17 -18.09 11.28
N ILE A 267 1.75 -17.86 12.45
CA ILE A 267 2.90 -16.98 12.60
C ILE A 267 4.14 -17.76 12.12
N LEU A 268 4.75 -17.29 11.04
CA LEU A 268 5.97 -17.87 10.48
C LEU A 268 7.22 -17.32 11.18
N ARG A 269 7.20 -16.02 11.51
CA ARG A 269 8.25 -15.35 12.27
C ARG A 269 7.62 -14.25 13.12
N ALA A 270 7.71 -14.42 14.43
CA ALA A 270 7.33 -13.38 15.38
C ALA A 270 8.46 -12.37 15.56
N PRO A 271 8.18 -11.14 15.99
CA PRO A 271 9.18 -10.23 16.53
C PRO A 271 9.79 -10.84 17.82
N ASP A 272 10.89 -10.27 18.30
CA ASP A 272 11.42 -10.59 19.62
C ASP A 272 10.36 -10.34 20.69
N ALA A 273 10.39 -11.13 21.77
CA ALA A 273 9.34 -11.16 22.78
C ALA A 273 8.95 -9.75 23.27
N GLU A 274 7.68 -9.44 23.19
CA GLU A 274 7.11 -8.22 23.74
C GLU A 274 7.05 -8.33 25.27
N CYS A 275 7.60 -7.36 25.97
CA CYS A 275 7.78 -7.39 27.43
C CYS A 275 6.61 -6.79 28.20
N VAL A 276 5.46 -6.50 27.57
CA VAL A 276 4.32 -5.85 28.22
C VAL A 276 3.11 -6.76 28.22
N SER A 277 2.53 -6.95 29.40
CA SER A 277 1.28 -7.70 29.57
C SER A 277 0.13 -6.97 28.86
N GLU A 278 -0.75 -7.72 28.20
CA GLU A 278 -1.93 -7.18 27.48
C GLU A 278 -2.86 -6.36 28.36
N GLU A 279 -2.86 -6.60 29.68
CA GLU A 279 -3.66 -5.83 30.63
C GLU A 279 -3.26 -4.34 30.71
N PHE A 280 -2.01 -3.99 30.31
CA PHE A 280 -1.52 -2.63 30.21
C PHE A 280 -1.69 -2.00 28.84
N ILE A 281 -2.07 -2.78 27.82
CA ILE A 281 -2.16 -2.30 26.44
C ILE A 281 -3.48 -1.55 26.22
N SER A 282 -3.40 -0.25 25.97
CA SER A 282 -4.51 0.56 25.52
C SER A 282 -4.77 0.33 24.03
N LEU A 283 -6.00 -0.01 23.68
CA LEU A 283 -6.41 -0.24 22.30
C LEU A 283 -6.78 1.09 21.62
N PRO A 284 -6.47 1.25 20.31
CA PRO A 284 -6.88 2.42 19.55
C PRO A 284 -8.39 2.44 19.33
N GLU A 285 -9.01 3.58 19.58
CA GLU A 285 -10.39 3.86 19.24
C GLU A 285 -10.40 4.88 18.09
N PRO A 286 -10.96 4.55 16.90
CA PRO A 286 -11.11 5.53 15.83
C PRO A 286 -11.98 6.69 16.27
N LEU A 287 -11.47 7.90 16.09
CA LEU A 287 -12.13 9.15 16.46
C LEU A 287 -12.31 10.01 15.20
N SER A 288 -13.49 10.60 15.06
CA SER A 288 -13.77 11.64 14.06
C SER A 288 -14.29 12.87 14.78
N PHE A 289 -13.77 14.03 14.44
CA PHE A 289 -14.11 15.29 15.10
C PHE A 289 -14.25 16.43 14.10
N PRO A 290 -15.07 17.46 14.41
CA PRO A 290 -15.25 18.61 13.55
C PRO A 290 -13.96 19.44 13.45
N THR A 291 -13.67 19.93 12.26
CA THR A 291 -12.57 20.84 11.94
C THR A 291 -13.01 21.82 10.86
N GLN A 292 -12.11 22.70 10.44
CA GLN A 292 -12.33 23.60 9.32
C GLN A 292 -11.17 23.48 8.32
N LEU A 293 -11.51 23.50 7.03
CA LEU A 293 -10.51 23.63 5.98
C LEU A 293 -9.88 25.05 6.03
N PRO A 294 -8.74 25.26 5.36
CA PRO A 294 -8.07 26.57 5.33
C PRO A 294 -8.94 27.73 4.85
N ASP A 295 -9.94 27.47 4.02
CA ASP A 295 -10.91 28.44 3.51
C ASP A 295 -12.09 28.71 4.49
N GLY A 296 -12.09 28.05 5.67
CA GLY A 296 -13.14 28.15 6.67
C GLY A 296 -14.32 27.19 6.49
N THR A 297 -14.32 26.37 5.45
CA THR A 297 -15.36 25.37 5.21
C THR A 297 -15.36 24.31 6.31
N ALA A 298 -16.53 24.00 6.86
CA ALA A 298 -16.69 22.96 7.88
C ALA A 298 -16.31 21.60 7.31
N SER A 299 -15.55 20.82 8.07
CA SER A 299 -15.03 19.52 7.67
C SER A 299 -14.88 18.59 8.87
N THR A 300 -14.38 17.39 8.63
CA THR A 300 -14.10 16.37 9.65
C THR A 300 -12.65 15.94 9.54
N ALA A 301 -11.96 15.85 10.67
CA ALA A 301 -10.66 15.23 10.79
C ALA A 301 -10.74 13.96 11.64
N HIS A 302 -9.68 13.16 11.62
CA HIS A 302 -9.65 11.82 12.18
C HIS A 302 -8.44 11.62 13.09
N ALA A 303 -8.57 10.70 14.04
CA ALA A 303 -7.48 10.30 14.93
C ALA A 303 -7.67 8.85 15.40
N LEU A 304 -6.63 8.30 16.01
CA LEU A 304 -6.70 7.13 16.86
C LEU A 304 -6.54 7.61 18.32
N PHE A 305 -7.55 7.36 19.14
CA PHE A 305 -7.55 7.72 20.54
C PHE A 305 -7.19 6.51 21.41
N TYR A 306 -6.33 6.72 22.38
CA TYR A 306 -5.88 5.70 23.33
C TYR A 306 -6.16 6.20 24.75
N ALA A 307 -7.10 5.57 25.43
CA ALA A 307 -7.42 5.89 26.83
C ALA A 307 -6.31 5.41 27.78
N PRO A 308 -6.15 6.03 28.95
CA PRO A 308 -5.28 5.48 30.00
C PRO A 308 -5.69 4.05 30.35
N LYS A 309 -4.70 3.16 30.51
CA LYS A 309 -4.95 1.77 30.89
C LYS A 309 -3.87 1.27 31.83
N ASN A 310 -4.25 0.99 33.08
CA ASN A 310 -3.38 0.38 34.09
C ASN A 310 -4.25 -0.50 35.01
N PRO A 311 -3.96 -1.81 35.18
CA PRO A 311 -4.76 -2.69 36.00
C PRO A 311 -4.67 -2.41 37.51
N HIS A 312 -3.65 -1.67 37.95
CA HIS A 312 -3.39 -1.41 39.39
C HIS A 312 -3.75 -0.02 39.85
N PHE A 313 -3.96 0.93 38.92
CA PHE A 313 -4.19 2.34 39.26
C PHE A 313 -5.34 2.91 38.42
N GLN A 314 -6.21 3.64 39.04
CA GLN A 314 -7.31 4.34 38.41
C GLN A 314 -7.39 5.79 38.99
N ALA A 315 -7.66 6.75 38.11
CA ALA A 315 -7.95 8.11 38.55
C ALA A 315 -9.28 8.18 39.30
N PRO A 316 -9.50 9.19 40.16
CA PRO A 316 -10.79 9.43 40.77
C PRO A 316 -11.89 9.57 39.72
N ASN A 317 -13.10 9.09 40.02
CA ASN A 317 -14.26 9.20 39.13
C ASN A 317 -14.50 10.64 38.69
N GLY A 318 -14.74 10.86 37.41
CA GLY A 318 -14.98 12.18 36.81
C GLY A 318 -13.72 13.01 36.54
N THR A 319 -12.53 12.50 36.81
CA THR A 319 -11.26 13.15 36.43
C THR A 319 -10.93 12.86 35.00
N LEU A 320 -10.77 13.90 34.16
CA LEU A 320 -10.25 13.75 32.81
C LEU A 320 -8.72 13.55 32.84
N PRO A 321 -8.18 12.60 32.11
CA PRO A 321 -6.74 12.41 32.03
C PRO A 321 -6.07 13.54 31.24
N PRO A 322 -4.81 13.88 31.55
CA PRO A 322 -4.03 14.68 30.63
C PRO A 322 -3.91 13.93 29.31
N CYS A 323 -3.98 14.66 28.17
CA CYS A 323 -3.94 14.06 26.83
C CYS A 323 -2.76 14.60 26.04
N ARG A 324 -2.04 13.69 25.37
CA ARG A 324 -1.02 14.04 24.40
C ARG A 324 -1.61 14.01 23.00
N ILE A 325 -1.55 15.13 22.31
CA ILE A 325 -1.83 15.19 20.87
C ILE A 325 -0.53 14.88 20.13
N VAL A 326 -0.56 13.91 19.24
CA VAL A 326 0.60 13.44 18.46
C VAL A 326 0.25 13.48 17.00
N ALA A 327 1.09 14.10 16.19
CA ALA A 327 1.04 14.06 14.73
C ALA A 327 2.09 13.08 14.21
N HIS A 328 1.74 12.29 13.20
CA HIS A 328 2.71 11.43 12.49
C HIS A 328 3.63 12.26 11.61
N SER A 329 4.80 11.70 11.28
CA SER A 329 5.78 12.33 10.39
C SER A 329 5.48 12.06 8.92
N GLY A 330 6.15 12.83 8.02
CA GLY A 330 6.14 12.72 6.56
C GLY A 330 4.74 12.83 6.01
N PRO A 331 4.17 13.90 5.51
CA PRO A 331 2.73 14.14 5.56
C PRO A 331 1.88 13.04 4.93
N THR A 332 2.33 12.43 3.83
CA THR A 332 1.65 11.31 3.15
C THR A 332 1.95 9.99 3.86
N SER A 333 1.43 9.86 5.08
CA SER A 333 1.53 8.72 5.97
C SER A 333 0.28 8.68 6.84
N ARG A 334 0.25 7.89 7.90
CA ARG A 334 -0.80 7.89 8.93
C ARG A 334 -0.31 7.33 10.25
N ALA A 335 -0.97 7.67 11.33
CA ALA A 335 -0.94 6.88 12.55
C ALA A 335 -1.67 5.56 12.29
N THR A 336 -1.03 4.45 12.59
CA THR A 336 -1.55 3.09 12.39
C THR A 336 -2.07 2.52 13.70
N ALA A 337 -3.05 1.63 13.62
CA ALA A 337 -3.61 0.92 14.78
C ALA A 337 -2.77 -0.32 15.18
N SER A 338 -1.46 -0.27 15.00
CA SER A 338 -0.52 -1.30 15.46
C SER A 338 0.04 -0.98 16.83
N LEU A 339 0.59 -1.97 17.51
CA LEU A 339 1.23 -1.78 18.80
C LEU A 339 2.38 -0.77 18.70
N ASP A 340 2.25 0.33 19.46
CA ASP A 340 3.29 1.35 19.62
C ASP A 340 3.65 1.49 21.11
N MET A 341 4.85 1.04 21.45
CA MET A 341 5.35 1.04 22.82
C MET A 341 5.51 2.45 23.39
N SER A 342 5.67 3.47 22.57
CA SER A 342 5.72 4.87 23.03
C SER A 342 4.34 5.33 23.49
N ILE A 343 3.29 4.93 22.83
CA ILE A 343 1.90 5.16 23.23
C ILE A 343 1.62 4.41 24.54
N GLN A 344 1.95 3.11 24.61
CA GLN A 344 1.71 2.27 25.79
C GLN A 344 2.48 2.78 27.03
N TYR A 345 3.64 3.35 26.84
CA TYR A 345 4.37 4.01 27.94
C TYR A 345 3.54 5.12 28.61
N TRP A 346 2.85 5.95 27.84
CA TRP A 346 2.06 7.04 28.36
C TRP A 346 0.72 6.58 28.92
N THR A 347 0.04 5.70 28.20
CA THR A 347 -1.29 5.23 28.60
C THR A 347 -1.24 4.43 29.90
N SER A 348 -0.19 3.62 30.10
CA SER A 348 0.00 2.89 31.38
C SER A 348 0.32 3.79 32.57
N ARG A 349 0.62 5.09 32.33
CA ARG A 349 0.93 6.10 33.37
C ARG A 349 -0.17 7.14 33.55
N GLY A 350 -1.39 6.85 33.08
CA GLY A 350 -2.54 7.69 33.28
C GLY A 350 -2.74 8.83 32.29
N TRP A 351 -1.97 8.84 31.19
CA TRP A 351 -2.16 9.78 30.08
C TRP A 351 -3.06 9.17 29.01
N ALA A 352 -3.92 9.98 28.40
CA ALA A 352 -4.48 9.65 27.10
C ALA A 352 -3.51 10.05 25.99
N VAL A 353 -3.60 9.38 24.85
CA VAL A 353 -2.87 9.75 23.63
C VAL A 353 -3.87 9.86 22.47
N CYS A 354 -3.83 10.95 21.73
CA CYS A 354 -4.61 11.15 20.52
C CYS A 354 -3.63 11.28 19.35
N ALA A 355 -3.51 10.23 18.55
CA ALA A 355 -2.68 10.20 17.36
C ALA A 355 -3.51 10.70 16.17
N VAL A 356 -3.30 11.96 15.81
CA VAL A 356 -4.11 12.66 14.80
C VAL A 356 -3.69 12.24 13.41
N ASN A 357 -4.66 11.79 12.62
CA ASN A 357 -4.58 11.65 11.18
C ASN A 357 -5.15 12.92 10.54
N PHE A 358 -4.34 13.96 10.49
CA PHE A 358 -4.70 15.28 9.96
C PHE A 358 -4.99 15.25 8.45
N GLY A 359 -5.64 16.30 7.91
CA GLY A 359 -5.83 16.48 6.48
C GLY A 359 -4.49 16.39 5.73
N GLY A 360 -4.36 15.39 4.86
CA GLY A 360 -3.08 14.99 4.25
C GLY A 360 -2.68 13.55 4.57
N SER A 361 -3.27 12.95 5.61
CA SER A 361 -3.01 11.56 5.99
C SER A 361 -3.62 10.58 5.00
N THR A 362 -2.96 9.40 4.85
CA THR A 362 -3.47 8.27 4.08
C THR A 362 -4.48 7.45 4.89
N GLY A 363 -5.27 6.61 4.21
CA GLY A 363 -6.27 5.75 4.84
C GLY A 363 -7.66 6.38 4.97
N TYR A 364 -7.85 7.55 4.35
CA TYR A 364 -9.11 8.32 4.36
C TYR A 364 -9.50 8.84 2.98
N GLY A 365 -8.89 8.28 1.93
CA GLY A 365 -9.14 8.61 0.53
C GLY A 365 -8.28 9.76 -0.01
N LEU A 366 -8.18 9.81 -1.34
CA LEU A 366 -7.30 10.75 -2.03
C LEU A 366 -7.70 12.22 -1.81
N GLU A 367 -9.00 12.50 -1.69
CA GLU A 367 -9.49 13.85 -1.38
C GLU A 367 -8.99 14.33 -0.01
N TYR A 368 -9.03 13.46 1.00
CA TYR A 368 -8.50 13.75 2.33
C TYR A 368 -6.98 13.97 2.30
N MET A 369 -6.27 13.14 1.57
CA MET A 369 -4.81 13.25 1.40
C MET A 369 -4.42 14.57 0.71
N ARG A 370 -5.23 15.08 -0.22
CA ARG A 370 -4.98 16.35 -0.93
C ARG A 370 -5.22 17.60 -0.12
N ARG A 371 -5.89 17.53 1.03
CA ARG A 371 -6.18 18.69 1.89
C ARG A 371 -4.94 19.46 2.32
N LEU A 372 -3.80 18.79 2.35
CA LEU A 372 -2.52 19.41 2.74
C LEU A 372 -1.83 20.16 1.60
N ASN A 373 -2.25 19.97 0.34
CA ASN A 373 -1.63 20.60 -0.81
C ASN A 373 -1.79 22.13 -0.76
N GLY A 374 -0.66 22.85 -0.69
CA GLY A 374 -0.62 24.30 -0.53
C GLY A 374 -0.92 24.81 0.89
N HIS A 375 -1.18 23.91 1.86
CA HIS A 375 -1.60 24.27 3.23
C HIS A 375 -0.77 23.60 4.34
N TRP A 376 0.49 23.32 4.02
CA TRP A 376 1.43 22.73 4.97
C TRP A 376 1.70 23.66 6.15
N GLY A 377 1.64 23.16 7.38
CA GLY A 377 1.81 23.96 8.59
C GLY A 377 0.55 24.75 9.01
N ASP A 378 -0.55 24.67 8.24
CA ASP A 378 -1.85 25.26 8.55
C ASP A 378 -2.90 24.16 8.77
N ALA A 379 -3.18 23.33 7.78
CA ALA A 379 -4.21 22.29 7.87
C ALA A 379 -3.88 21.24 8.93
N ASP A 380 -2.64 20.75 8.96
CA ASP A 380 -2.14 19.77 9.93
C ASP A 380 -2.15 20.31 11.38
N VAL A 381 -1.72 21.55 11.57
CA VAL A 381 -1.76 22.21 12.89
C VAL A 381 -3.20 22.47 13.33
N ARG A 382 -4.06 22.95 12.44
CA ARG A 382 -5.49 23.22 12.71
C ARG A 382 -6.21 21.97 13.16
N ASP A 383 -6.00 20.84 12.51
CA ASP A 383 -6.61 19.56 12.87
C ASP A 383 -6.12 19.05 14.24
N CYS A 384 -4.83 19.24 14.57
CA CYS A 384 -4.30 18.91 15.89
C CYS A 384 -4.91 19.81 16.99
N VAL A 385 -5.12 21.10 16.72
CA VAL A 385 -5.79 22.04 17.65
C VAL A 385 -7.26 21.66 17.82
N ALA A 386 -7.95 21.33 16.71
CA ALA A 386 -9.34 20.89 16.75
C ALA A 386 -9.52 19.59 17.57
N ALA A 387 -8.59 18.63 17.44
CA ALA A 387 -8.58 17.41 18.26
C ALA A 387 -8.47 17.74 19.76
N ALA A 388 -7.57 18.65 20.12
CA ALA A 388 -7.41 19.09 21.52
C ALA A 388 -8.66 19.77 22.05
N ALA A 389 -9.27 20.68 21.29
CA ALA A 389 -10.52 21.37 21.65
C ALA A 389 -11.68 20.37 21.84
N TYR A 390 -11.83 19.45 20.90
CA TYR A 390 -12.86 18.40 20.95
C TYR A 390 -12.75 17.53 22.22
N LEU A 391 -11.55 17.04 22.53
CA LEU A 391 -11.31 16.22 23.73
C LEU A 391 -11.41 17.00 25.03
N GLY A 392 -11.10 18.31 25.01
CA GLY A 392 -11.23 19.20 26.16
C GLY A 392 -12.64 19.69 26.40
N GLY A 393 -13.62 19.38 25.56
CA GLY A 393 -15.01 19.83 25.70
C GLY A 393 -15.21 21.33 25.43
N THR A 394 -14.32 21.97 24.68
CA THR A 394 -14.33 23.41 24.34
C THR A 394 -14.67 23.64 22.83
N SER A 395 -15.30 22.69 22.19
CA SER A 395 -15.72 22.76 20.77
C SER A 395 -17.02 23.53 20.56
#